data_4fe03d769c799d8e5647ed7cd919b395
#
_entry.id   4fe03d769c799d8e5647ed7cd919b395
#
_cell.length_a   1.000
_cell.length_b   1.000
_cell.length_c   1.000
_cell.angle_alpha   90.00
_cell.angle_beta   90.00
_cell.angle_gamma   90.00
#
_symmetry.space_group_name_H-M   'P 1'
#
loop_
_entity.id
_entity.type
_entity.pdbx_description
1 polymer ?
#
loop_
_entity_poly.entity_id
_entity_poly.type
_entity_poly.pdbx_seq_one_letter_code
_entity_poly.pdbx_strand_id
1 'polypeptide(L)'
;MVTDETPGKASDKAKPTTGAVEPQDVADDPAPRPRRRLGLLLSVAAVVLVLDIVTKVLAVRLLTPGQPVSIIGDTVTWTLVRNSGAAFSMATGYTWVLTLVATGVVVGIIWMGRRLVSPWWALGLGLILGGAMGNLIDRFFRSPGPLRGHVVDFLSIGWWPVFNVADPSVVGGAILLVVLSLFGFDFDTVGRRQPGDESEPVGQRRPGTRAEADPS
;
A
#
# COMPACT_ATOMS: atom_id res chain seq x y z
N MET A 1 -4.64 -103.20 14.18
CA MET A 1 -4.41 -103.45 12.78
C MET A 1 -4.04 -102.10 12.18
N VAL A 2 -2.75 -101.79 12.17
CA VAL A 2 -1.97 -101.66 10.92
C VAL A 2 -2.54 -100.49 10.05
N THR A 3 -1.93 -99.49 9.63
CA THR A 3 -0.56 -99.11 9.27
C THR A 3 -0.62 -97.54 9.12
N ASP A 4 0.36 -96.78 9.54
CA ASP A 4 1.56 -96.38 8.81
C ASP A 4 1.26 -95.37 7.68
N GLU A 5 1.75 -94.21 7.71
CA GLU A 5 2.95 -93.63 7.11
C GLU A 5 2.96 -92.08 7.19
N THR A 6 4.04 -91.57 7.66
CA THR A 6 4.60 -90.22 7.45
C THR A 6 5.32 -90.22 6.06
N PRO A 7 5.87 -89.16 5.51
CA PRO A 7 5.88 -87.70 5.73
C PRO A 7 5.72 -86.88 4.43
N GLY A 8 5.45 -85.60 4.57
CA GLY A 8 5.49 -84.70 3.43
C GLY A 8 5.94 -83.30 3.87
N LYS A 9 7.23 -83.10 3.83
CA LYS A 9 7.93 -81.79 4.01
C LYS A 9 7.61 -80.91 2.86
N ALA A 10 6.87 -79.83 3.10
CA ALA A 10 6.70 -78.68 2.17
C ALA A 10 7.26 -77.40 2.78
N SER A 11 8.35 -76.99 2.23
CA SER A 11 9.08 -75.74 2.48
C SER A 11 8.21 -74.54 2.17
N ASP A 12 7.82 -73.83 3.21
CA ASP A 12 7.15 -72.53 3.07
C ASP A 12 8.23 -71.45 2.83
N LYS A 13 8.39 -71.08 1.56
CA LYS A 13 9.22 -69.97 1.15
C LYS A 13 8.48 -68.72 1.48
N ALA A 14 8.84 -68.09 2.60
CA ALA A 14 8.46 -66.73 2.93
C ALA A 14 8.89 -65.73 1.80
N LYS A 15 7.94 -65.21 1.10
CA LYS A 15 8.09 -64.16 0.10
C LYS A 15 8.33 -62.85 0.83
N PRO A 16 9.42 -62.11 0.60
CA PRO A 16 9.55 -60.76 1.20
C PRO A 16 8.53 -59.84 0.57
N THR A 17 7.57 -59.38 1.34
CA THR A 17 6.66 -58.30 0.97
C THR A 17 7.46 -57.01 1.01
N THR A 18 8.03 -56.64 -0.12
CA THR A 18 8.56 -55.30 -0.33
C THR A 18 7.36 -54.35 -0.35
N GLY A 19 7.07 -53.72 0.78
CA GLY A 19 6.12 -52.63 0.86
C GLY A 19 6.66 -51.48 0.00
N ALA A 20 6.21 -51.40 -1.24
CA ALA A 20 6.32 -50.20 -2.03
C ALA A 20 5.47 -49.13 -1.33
N VAL A 21 6.14 -48.23 -0.64
CA VAL A 21 5.50 -46.96 -0.19
C VAL A 21 5.13 -46.23 -1.47
N GLU A 22 3.86 -46.28 -1.84
CA GLU A 22 3.33 -45.38 -2.87
C GLU A 22 3.68 -43.95 -2.48
N PRO A 23 4.22 -43.12 -3.39
CA PRO A 23 4.40 -41.72 -3.14
C PRO A 23 3.01 -41.16 -2.84
N GLN A 24 2.77 -40.77 -1.59
CA GLN A 24 1.60 -39.96 -1.27
C GLN A 24 1.71 -38.70 -2.11
N ASP A 25 0.80 -38.57 -3.05
CA ASP A 25 0.54 -37.38 -3.81
C ASP A 25 0.18 -36.30 -2.78
N VAL A 26 1.21 -35.57 -2.31
CA VAL A 26 1.01 -34.38 -1.46
C VAL A 26 0.33 -33.43 -2.38
N ALA A 27 -1.01 -33.40 -2.33
CA ALA A 27 -1.81 -32.41 -3.00
C ALA A 27 -1.24 -31.04 -2.59
N ASP A 28 -0.60 -30.38 -3.54
CA ASP A 28 -0.10 -29.02 -3.41
C ASP A 28 -1.31 -28.16 -3.12
N ASP A 29 -1.57 -27.94 -1.82
CA ASP A 29 -2.66 -27.06 -1.37
C ASP A 29 -2.32 -25.65 -1.90
N PRO A 30 -3.14 -25.07 -2.79
CA PRO A 30 -2.79 -23.82 -3.44
C PRO A 30 -2.59 -22.73 -2.39
N ALA A 31 -1.38 -22.17 -2.35
CA ALA A 31 -1.02 -21.13 -1.40
C ALA A 31 -2.11 -20.05 -1.33
N PRO A 32 -2.52 -19.62 -0.13
CA PRO A 32 -3.63 -18.68 0.04
C PRO A 32 -3.35 -17.39 -0.73
N ARG A 33 -4.27 -17.03 -1.62
CA ARG A 33 -4.15 -15.84 -2.46
C ARG A 33 -4.05 -14.59 -1.58
N PRO A 34 -3.09 -13.70 -1.81
CA PRO A 34 -2.92 -12.51 -0.99
C PRO A 34 -4.17 -11.63 -1.04
N ARG A 35 -4.66 -11.23 0.13
CA ARG A 35 -5.86 -10.39 0.25
C ARG A 35 -5.53 -8.98 -0.24
N ARG A 36 -6.23 -8.51 -1.26
CA ARG A 36 -6.11 -7.13 -1.75
C ARG A 36 -6.62 -6.14 -0.70
N ARG A 37 -5.87 -5.06 -0.48
CA ARG A 37 -6.15 -4.05 0.54
C ARG A 37 -6.84 -2.79 0.01
N LEU A 38 -7.44 -2.86 -1.18
CA LEU A 38 -8.16 -1.72 -1.78
C LEU A 38 -9.26 -1.19 -0.85
N GLY A 39 -10.01 -2.08 -0.18
CA GLY A 39 -11.04 -1.66 0.78
C GLY A 39 -10.47 -0.81 1.92
N LEU A 40 -9.32 -1.21 2.49
CA LEU A 40 -8.65 -0.43 3.54
C LEU A 40 -8.20 0.94 3.02
N LEU A 41 -7.57 0.98 1.84
CA LEU A 41 -7.16 2.24 1.20
C LEU A 41 -8.34 3.18 1.04
N LEU A 42 -9.45 2.70 0.46
CA LEU A 42 -10.64 3.52 0.23
C LEU A 42 -11.32 3.94 1.54
N SER A 43 -11.32 3.11 2.58
CA SER A 43 -11.86 3.47 3.88
C SER A 43 -11.06 4.58 4.55
N VAL A 44 -9.73 4.48 4.53
CA VAL A 44 -8.84 5.54 5.05
C VAL A 44 -9.05 6.85 4.26
N ALA A 45 -9.09 6.77 2.92
CA ALA A 45 -9.31 7.92 2.08
C ALA A 45 -10.68 8.58 2.35
N ALA A 46 -11.74 7.78 2.53
CA ALA A 46 -13.08 8.28 2.85
C ALA A 46 -13.11 8.99 4.22
N VAL A 47 -12.47 8.44 5.24
CA VAL A 47 -12.40 9.07 6.57
C VAL A 47 -11.68 10.42 6.49
N VAL A 48 -10.50 10.47 5.86
CA VAL A 48 -9.75 11.73 5.68
C VAL A 48 -10.57 12.75 4.91
N LEU A 49 -11.19 12.33 3.80
CA LEU A 49 -12.00 13.19 2.96
C LEU A 49 -13.19 13.78 3.72
N VAL A 50 -13.91 12.96 4.48
CA VAL A 50 -15.05 13.41 5.29
C VAL A 50 -14.59 14.41 6.35
N LEU A 51 -13.51 14.11 7.07
CA LEU A 51 -12.94 15.02 8.07
C LEU A 51 -12.53 16.35 7.44
N ASP A 52 -11.86 16.32 6.29
CA ASP A 52 -11.44 17.52 5.58
C ASP A 52 -12.65 18.38 5.14
N ILE A 53 -13.64 17.78 4.51
CA ILE A 53 -14.85 18.48 4.07
C ILE A 53 -15.61 19.07 5.27
N VAL A 54 -15.83 18.30 6.33
CA VAL A 54 -16.58 18.74 7.50
C VAL A 54 -15.87 19.91 8.17
N THR A 55 -14.56 19.81 8.40
CA THR A 55 -13.79 20.88 9.06
C THR A 55 -13.73 22.13 8.19
N LYS A 56 -13.57 22.02 6.87
CA LYS A 56 -13.63 23.17 5.94
C LYS A 56 -15.01 23.85 5.91
N VAL A 57 -16.09 23.06 5.95
CA VAL A 57 -17.46 23.62 6.01
C VAL A 57 -17.67 24.36 7.33
N LEU A 58 -17.23 23.79 8.46
CA LEU A 58 -17.30 24.45 9.76
C LEU A 58 -16.46 25.72 9.77
N ALA A 59 -15.24 25.69 9.27
CA ALA A 59 -14.36 26.85 9.19
C ALA A 59 -15.02 28.00 8.40
N VAL A 60 -15.60 27.69 7.23
CA VAL A 60 -16.28 28.71 6.41
C VAL A 60 -17.54 29.28 7.08
N ARG A 61 -18.23 28.49 7.91
CA ARG A 61 -19.45 28.92 8.60
C ARG A 61 -19.18 29.71 9.88
N LEU A 62 -18.11 29.37 10.60
CA LEU A 62 -17.85 29.88 11.95
C LEU A 62 -16.76 30.95 11.99
N LEU A 63 -15.88 31.03 11.00
CA LEU A 63 -14.76 31.96 10.99
C LEU A 63 -15.01 33.12 10.03
N THR A 64 -14.62 34.31 10.45
CA THR A 64 -14.64 35.52 9.62
C THR A 64 -13.25 35.75 9.02
N PRO A 65 -13.13 35.96 7.69
CA PRO A 65 -11.85 36.26 7.07
C PRO A 65 -11.17 37.47 7.73
N GLY A 66 -9.87 37.34 8.01
CA GLY A 66 -9.10 38.44 8.63
C GLY A 66 -9.30 38.62 10.13
N GLN A 67 -10.10 37.77 10.79
CA GLN A 67 -10.30 37.79 12.24
C GLN A 67 -9.85 36.40 12.83
N PRO A 68 -8.58 36.26 13.20
CA PRO A 68 -8.10 35.04 13.84
C PRO A 68 -8.77 34.80 15.20
N VAL A 69 -9.16 33.55 15.46
CA VAL A 69 -9.66 33.13 16.76
C VAL A 69 -8.54 32.37 17.49
N SER A 70 -8.08 32.90 18.61
CA SER A 70 -7.05 32.31 19.43
C SER A 70 -7.55 30.98 20.06
N ILE A 71 -6.74 29.92 19.98
CA ILE A 71 -6.98 28.63 20.66
C ILE A 71 -5.98 28.49 21.80
N ILE A 72 -4.69 28.67 21.52
CA ILE A 72 -3.60 28.59 22.51
C ILE A 72 -2.74 29.86 22.32
N GLY A 73 -3.09 30.91 23.04
CA GLY A 73 -2.44 32.24 22.86
C GLY A 73 -2.40 32.63 21.40
N ASP A 74 -1.31 33.28 21.00
CA ASP A 74 -1.12 33.68 19.60
C ASP A 74 -0.43 32.57 18.77
N THR A 75 -0.08 31.44 19.41
CA THR A 75 0.66 30.36 18.75
C THR A 75 -0.24 29.46 17.90
N VAL A 76 -1.44 29.12 18.39
CA VAL A 76 -2.41 28.31 17.66
C VAL A 76 -3.68 29.10 17.46
N THR A 77 -4.01 29.38 16.22
CA THR A 77 -5.21 30.16 15.88
C THR A 77 -6.02 29.52 14.76
N TRP A 78 -7.32 29.73 14.80
CA TRP A 78 -8.17 29.47 13.65
C TRP A 78 -8.28 30.73 12.81
N THR A 79 -7.81 30.64 11.57
CA THR A 79 -7.73 31.78 10.65
C THR A 79 -8.23 31.35 9.27
N LEU A 80 -9.35 31.90 8.81
CA LEU A 80 -9.90 31.53 7.51
C LEU A 80 -9.10 32.17 6.37
N VAL A 81 -8.43 31.31 5.59
CA VAL A 81 -7.66 31.70 4.40
C VAL A 81 -8.19 30.95 3.17
N ARG A 82 -8.22 31.65 2.02
CA ARG A 82 -8.51 31.04 0.72
C ARG A 82 -7.24 30.96 -0.11
N ASN A 83 -6.67 29.76 -0.16
CA ASN A 83 -5.36 29.50 -0.73
C ASN A 83 -5.47 29.14 -2.23
N SER A 84 -4.99 30.02 -3.09
CA SER A 84 -4.90 29.78 -4.54
C SER A 84 -3.72 28.88 -4.96
N GLY A 85 -2.94 28.35 -3.99
CA GLY A 85 -1.66 27.67 -4.24
C GLY A 85 -0.47 28.60 -4.08
N ALA A 86 -0.69 29.79 -3.49
CA ALA A 86 0.29 30.85 -3.35
C ALA A 86 1.28 30.65 -2.18
N ALA A 87 1.40 29.44 -1.61
CA ALA A 87 2.47 29.14 -0.63
C ALA A 87 3.87 29.52 -1.16
N PHE A 88 3.99 29.73 -2.45
CA PHE A 88 5.17 30.21 -3.15
C PHE A 88 4.89 31.51 -3.91
N SER A 89 4.34 32.54 -3.32
CA SER A 89 4.12 33.92 -3.84
C SER A 89 4.25 34.17 -5.36
N MET A 90 4.87 33.30 -6.11
CA MET A 90 5.12 33.34 -7.55
C MET A 90 4.10 32.56 -8.39
N ALA A 91 3.15 31.84 -7.77
CA ALA A 91 2.26 30.91 -8.47
C ALA A 91 0.79 31.38 -8.55
N THR A 92 0.51 32.66 -8.32
CA THR A 92 -0.81 33.26 -8.58
C THR A 92 -1.08 33.22 -10.08
N GLY A 93 -1.74 32.16 -10.57
CA GLY A 93 -2.01 31.92 -12.00
C GLY A 93 -1.81 30.46 -12.39
N TYR A 94 -1.02 29.72 -11.65
CA TYR A 94 -0.72 28.29 -11.93
C TYR A 94 -1.54 27.29 -11.09
N THR A 95 -2.61 27.74 -10.42
CA THR A 95 -3.51 26.87 -9.63
C THR A 95 -4.01 25.66 -10.43
N TRP A 96 -4.28 25.85 -11.73
CA TRP A 96 -4.70 24.76 -12.61
C TRP A 96 -3.63 23.67 -12.80
N VAL A 97 -2.34 24.04 -12.78
CA VAL A 97 -1.23 23.06 -12.85
C VAL A 97 -1.24 22.18 -11.61
N LEU A 98 -1.37 22.80 -10.41
CA LEU A 98 -1.48 22.06 -9.15
C LEU A 98 -2.69 21.12 -9.14
N THR A 99 -3.80 21.57 -9.72
CA THR A 99 -5.01 20.76 -9.86
C THR A 99 -4.78 19.56 -10.78
N LEU A 100 -4.09 19.73 -11.91
CA LEU A 100 -3.76 18.65 -12.83
C LEU A 100 -2.80 17.63 -12.18
N VAL A 101 -1.77 18.12 -11.49
CA VAL A 101 -0.82 17.26 -10.77
C VAL A 101 -1.55 16.43 -9.71
N ALA A 102 -2.37 17.07 -8.87
CA ALA A 102 -3.16 16.37 -7.86
C ALA A 102 -4.13 15.35 -8.48
N THR A 103 -4.75 15.67 -9.61
CA THR A 103 -5.62 14.75 -10.35
C THR A 103 -4.82 13.54 -10.86
N GLY A 104 -3.63 13.77 -11.41
CA GLY A 104 -2.73 12.69 -11.83
C GLY A 104 -2.34 11.76 -10.67
N VAL A 105 -2.04 12.33 -9.51
CA VAL A 105 -1.75 11.56 -8.29
C VAL A 105 -2.95 10.70 -7.88
N VAL A 106 -4.15 11.27 -7.84
CA VAL A 106 -5.39 10.53 -7.51
C VAL A 106 -5.62 9.36 -8.46
N VAL A 107 -5.52 9.61 -9.77
CA VAL A 107 -5.68 8.56 -10.80
C VAL A 107 -4.61 7.47 -10.63
N GLY A 108 -3.36 7.85 -10.41
CA GLY A 108 -2.24 6.94 -10.18
C GLY A 108 -2.46 6.05 -8.94
N ILE A 109 -2.90 6.63 -7.83
CA ILE A 109 -3.18 5.88 -6.60
C ILE A 109 -4.33 4.89 -6.80
N ILE A 110 -5.41 5.28 -7.47
CA ILE A 110 -6.55 4.40 -7.76
C ILE A 110 -6.11 3.24 -8.67
N TRP A 111 -5.29 3.51 -9.67
CA TRP A 111 -4.77 2.49 -10.56
C TRP A 111 -3.84 1.51 -9.84
N MET A 112 -2.92 2.01 -9.03
CA MET A 112 -1.96 1.23 -8.26
C MET A 112 -2.65 0.45 -7.13
N GLY A 113 -3.66 1.02 -6.50
CA GLY A 113 -4.41 0.41 -5.38
C GLY A 113 -5.07 -0.93 -5.71
N ARG A 114 -5.31 -1.21 -6.99
CA ARG A 114 -5.88 -2.49 -7.45
C ARG A 114 -4.96 -3.70 -7.23
N ARG A 115 -3.64 -3.47 -7.12
CA ARG A 115 -2.62 -4.52 -6.90
C ARG A 115 -2.11 -4.56 -5.46
N LEU A 116 -2.59 -3.66 -4.62
CA LEU A 116 -2.10 -3.44 -3.28
C LEU A 116 -2.43 -4.59 -2.33
N VAL A 117 -1.41 -5.11 -1.65
CA VAL A 117 -1.51 -6.19 -0.67
C VAL A 117 -1.08 -5.72 0.73
N SER A 118 -0.10 -4.84 0.82
CA SER A 118 0.42 -4.34 2.09
C SER A 118 -0.57 -3.40 2.79
N PRO A 119 -0.93 -3.64 4.08
CA PRO A 119 -1.82 -2.76 4.83
C PRO A 119 -1.19 -1.40 5.12
N TRP A 120 0.13 -1.32 5.34
CA TRP A 120 0.84 -0.08 5.60
C TRP A 120 0.89 0.83 4.38
N TRP A 121 1.10 0.24 3.20
CA TRP A 121 0.99 0.96 1.94
C TRP A 121 -0.44 1.42 1.68
N ALA A 122 -1.45 0.62 2.06
CA ALA A 122 -2.86 1.02 1.97
C ALA A 122 -3.17 2.22 2.86
N LEU A 123 -2.60 2.27 4.07
CA LEU A 123 -2.72 3.41 4.96
C LEU A 123 -2.10 4.66 4.35
N GLY A 124 -0.82 4.61 3.94
CA GLY A 124 -0.13 5.76 3.37
C GLY A 124 -0.80 6.30 2.10
N LEU A 125 -1.12 5.41 1.16
CA LEU A 125 -1.82 5.79 -0.07
C LEU A 125 -3.25 6.29 0.20
N GLY A 126 -3.95 5.74 1.19
CA GLY A 126 -5.27 6.20 1.61
C GLY A 126 -5.25 7.61 2.19
N LEU A 127 -4.23 7.93 3.02
CA LEU A 127 -4.02 9.28 3.54
C LEU A 127 -3.78 10.28 2.41
N ILE A 128 -2.90 9.96 1.46
CA ILE A 128 -2.62 10.82 0.31
C ILE A 128 -3.86 10.98 -0.56
N LEU A 129 -4.57 9.88 -0.85
CA LEU A 129 -5.78 9.92 -1.68
C LEU A 129 -6.86 10.79 -1.06
N GLY A 130 -7.16 10.61 0.23
CA GLY A 130 -8.19 11.38 0.94
C GLY A 130 -7.85 12.86 0.99
N GLY A 131 -6.60 13.22 1.34
CA GLY A 131 -6.14 14.59 1.37
C GLY A 131 -6.12 15.26 -0.02
N ALA A 132 -5.59 14.55 -1.04
CA ALA A 132 -5.61 15.06 -2.41
C ALA A 132 -7.04 15.30 -2.92
N MET A 133 -7.97 14.37 -2.66
CA MET A 133 -9.37 14.52 -3.02
C MET A 133 -10.03 15.71 -2.32
N GLY A 134 -9.77 15.94 -1.02
CA GLY A 134 -10.30 17.08 -0.28
C GLY A 134 -9.88 18.41 -0.88
N ASN A 135 -8.59 18.56 -1.18
CA ASN A 135 -8.07 19.75 -1.84
C ASN A 135 -8.53 19.87 -3.31
N LEU A 136 -8.73 18.75 -4.03
CA LEU A 136 -9.29 18.79 -5.38
C LEU A 136 -10.75 19.23 -5.40
N ILE A 137 -11.58 18.80 -4.46
CA ILE A 137 -12.98 19.26 -4.36
C ILE A 137 -13.03 20.78 -4.26
N ASP A 138 -12.19 21.39 -3.42
CA ASP A 138 -12.12 22.85 -3.34
C ASP A 138 -11.71 23.47 -4.68
N ARG A 139 -10.72 22.90 -5.39
CA ARG A 139 -10.24 23.42 -6.67
C ARG A 139 -11.24 23.27 -7.82
N PHE A 140 -12.13 22.30 -7.75
CA PHE A 140 -13.15 22.12 -8.78
C PHE A 140 -14.44 22.90 -8.49
N PHE A 141 -14.84 23.05 -7.21
CA PHE A 141 -16.18 23.51 -6.85
C PHE A 141 -16.22 24.87 -6.15
N ARG A 142 -15.07 25.44 -5.76
CA ARG A 142 -15.03 26.77 -5.17
C ARG A 142 -14.64 27.85 -6.17
N SER A 143 -14.89 29.13 -5.79
CA SER A 143 -14.48 30.29 -6.56
C SER A 143 -12.95 30.37 -6.71
N PRO A 144 -12.42 30.90 -7.83
CA PRO A 144 -13.13 31.60 -8.91
C PRO A 144 -13.77 30.69 -9.97
N GLY A 145 -13.55 29.40 -9.95
CA GLY A 145 -14.15 28.45 -10.89
C GLY A 145 -13.39 27.15 -11.04
N PRO A 146 -13.85 26.22 -11.89
CA PRO A 146 -13.25 24.92 -12.07
C PRO A 146 -11.75 24.99 -12.36
N LEU A 147 -10.98 24.07 -11.78
CA LEU A 147 -9.50 23.95 -11.84
C LEU A 147 -8.72 25.09 -11.16
N ARG A 148 -9.37 26.19 -10.80
CA ARG A 148 -8.76 27.40 -10.21
C ARG A 148 -9.33 27.74 -8.83
N GLY A 149 -10.25 26.93 -8.31
CA GLY A 149 -10.84 27.14 -7.01
C GLY A 149 -9.80 27.22 -5.90
N HIS A 150 -10.05 28.08 -4.93
CA HIS A 150 -9.17 28.29 -3.79
C HIS A 150 -9.46 27.26 -2.71
N VAL A 151 -8.41 26.63 -2.21
CA VAL A 151 -8.50 25.70 -1.08
C VAL A 151 -8.80 26.48 0.19
N VAL A 152 -9.65 25.93 1.04
CA VAL A 152 -9.94 26.50 2.36
C VAL A 152 -8.94 26.00 3.37
N ASP A 153 -8.12 26.90 3.90
CA ASP A 153 -7.19 26.66 4.99
C ASP A 153 -7.66 27.43 6.23
N PHE A 154 -7.46 26.85 7.42
CA PHE A 154 -8.05 27.43 8.62
C PHE A 154 -7.23 27.23 9.90
N LEU A 155 -6.21 26.37 9.93
CA LEU A 155 -5.38 26.12 11.10
C LEU A 155 -4.02 26.77 10.93
N SER A 156 -3.67 27.71 11.83
CA SER A 156 -2.38 28.37 11.89
C SER A 156 -1.64 27.92 13.15
N ILE A 157 -0.37 27.55 13.00
CA ILE A 157 0.50 27.14 14.12
C ILE A 157 1.82 27.92 14.03
N GLY A 158 2.00 28.90 14.90
CA GLY A 158 3.19 29.74 14.97
C GLY A 158 3.52 30.39 13.63
N TRP A 159 4.72 30.10 13.11
CA TRP A 159 5.23 30.63 11.84
C TRP A 159 4.86 29.77 10.61
N TRP A 160 4.22 28.60 10.83
CA TRP A 160 3.85 27.71 9.73
C TRP A 160 2.70 28.31 8.90
N PRO A 161 2.72 28.14 7.56
CA PRO A 161 1.59 28.55 6.73
C PRO A 161 0.28 27.96 7.20
N VAL A 162 -0.81 28.68 7.05
CA VAL A 162 -2.16 28.20 7.38
C VAL A 162 -2.49 26.99 6.52
N PHE A 163 -3.03 25.93 7.11
CA PHE A 163 -3.30 24.66 6.47
C PHE A 163 -4.65 24.09 6.88
N ASN A 164 -5.05 22.97 6.28
CA ASN A 164 -6.28 22.22 6.55
C ASN A 164 -5.97 20.76 6.91
N VAL A 165 -6.97 19.89 7.06
CA VAL A 165 -6.80 18.47 7.41
C VAL A 165 -6.15 17.65 6.27
N ALA A 166 -6.40 18.04 5.01
CA ALA A 166 -5.83 17.32 3.87
C ALA A 166 -4.30 17.41 3.84
N ASP A 167 -3.71 18.55 4.21
CA ASP A 167 -2.28 18.80 4.07
C ASP A 167 -1.42 17.87 4.95
N PRO A 168 -1.64 17.75 6.28
CA PRO A 168 -0.91 16.79 7.10
C PRO A 168 -1.21 15.35 6.72
N SER A 169 -2.39 15.05 6.16
CA SER A 169 -2.70 13.71 5.66
C SER A 169 -1.84 13.36 4.46
N VAL A 170 -1.67 14.27 3.50
CA VAL A 170 -0.79 14.06 2.33
C VAL A 170 0.65 13.93 2.77
N VAL A 171 1.14 14.85 3.62
CA VAL A 171 2.52 14.85 4.10
C VAL A 171 2.81 13.60 4.93
N GLY A 172 1.94 13.25 5.89
CA GLY A 172 2.08 12.06 6.72
C GLY A 172 2.04 10.76 5.91
N GLY A 173 1.13 10.69 4.94
CA GLY A 173 1.07 9.57 4.00
C GLY A 173 2.35 9.43 3.17
N ALA A 174 2.88 10.54 2.62
CA ALA A 174 4.11 10.53 1.85
C ALA A 174 5.33 10.12 2.72
N ILE A 175 5.46 10.65 3.93
CA ILE A 175 6.50 10.24 4.88
C ILE A 175 6.41 8.75 5.17
N LEU A 176 5.20 8.24 5.44
CA LEU A 176 4.99 6.82 5.69
C LEU A 176 5.46 5.96 4.51
N LEU A 177 5.11 6.33 3.27
CA LEU A 177 5.54 5.58 2.09
C LEU A 177 7.06 5.61 1.90
N VAL A 178 7.71 6.76 2.14
CA VAL A 178 9.17 6.87 2.09
C VAL A 178 9.81 5.96 3.14
N VAL A 179 9.33 5.99 4.37
CA VAL A 179 9.82 5.12 5.46
C VAL A 179 9.66 3.65 5.08
N LEU A 180 8.49 3.23 4.59
CA LEU A 180 8.25 1.85 4.17
C LEU A 180 9.20 1.43 3.05
N SER A 181 9.44 2.32 2.08
CA SER A 181 10.37 2.07 0.97
C SER A 181 11.81 1.91 1.45
N LEU A 182 12.28 2.77 2.36
CA LEU A 182 13.63 2.71 2.93
C LEU A 182 13.86 1.44 3.76
N PHE A 183 12.82 0.93 4.43
CA PHE A 183 12.90 -0.31 5.20
C PHE A 183 12.60 -1.58 4.38
N GLY A 184 12.42 -1.47 3.06
CA GLY A 184 12.23 -2.59 2.15
C GLY A 184 10.87 -3.30 2.32
N PHE A 185 9.82 -2.55 2.65
CA PHE A 185 8.46 -3.06 2.62
C PHE A 185 7.85 -2.84 1.23
N ASP A 186 7.55 -3.90 0.51
CA ASP A 186 6.93 -3.82 -0.81
C ASP A 186 5.42 -3.60 -0.72
N PHE A 187 4.84 -2.98 -1.75
CA PHE A 187 3.41 -2.70 -1.81
C PHE A 187 2.57 -3.91 -2.24
N ASP A 188 3.15 -4.86 -2.97
CA ASP A 188 2.49 -6.03 -3.58
C ASP A 188 2.80 -7.33 -2.85
N THR A 189 3.71 -7.33 -1.87
CA THR A 189 4.05 -8.48 -1.03
C THR A 189 3.65 -8.27 0.43
N VAL A 190 3.35 -9.37 1.12
CA VAL A 190 3.09 -9.36 2.56
C VAL A 190 4.41 -9.62 3.28
N GLY A 191 5.09 -8.57 3.68
CA GLY A 191 6.32 -8.71 4.45
C GLY A 191 7.50 -7.89 3.93
N ARG A 192 8.63 -8.08 4.59
CA ARG A 192 9.89 -7.42 4.27
C ARG A 192 10.58 -8.19 3.15
N ARG A 193 11.09 -7.51 2.14
CA ARG A 193 11.97 -8.09 1.14
C ARG A 193 13.19 -8.70 1.85
N GLN A 194 13.44 -10.00 1.67
CA GLN A 194 14.66 -10.60 2.21
C GLN A 194 15.86 -10.12 1.38
N PRO A 195 16.93 -9.61 2.02
CA PRO A 195 18.20 -9.35 1.33
C PRO A 195 18.74 -10.69 0.84
N GLY A 196 18.68 -10.94 -0.47
CA GLY A 196 19.14 -12.20 -1.06
C GLY A 196 18.19 -12.83 -2.08
N ASP A 197 16.99 -12.27 -2.28
CA ASP A 197 16.05 -12.75 -3.31
C ASP A 197 16.35 -12.14 -4.71
N GLU A 198 17.60 -11.75 -4.92
CA GLU A 198 18.13 -11.58 -6.27
C GLU A 198 18.37 -12.99 -6.83
N SER A 199 17.38 -13.46 -7.58
CA SER A 199 17.42 -14.68 -8.39
C SER A 199 18.82 -14.88 -8.96
N GLU A 200 19.50 -15.98 -8.54
CA GLU A 200 20.62 -16.52 -9.30
C GLU A 200 20.24 -16.55 -10.78
N PRO A 201 21.07 -16.03 -11.68
CA PRO A 201 20.77 -16.12 -13.09
C PRO A 201 20.72 -17.60 -13.46
N VAL A 202 19.52 -18.03 -13.90
CA VAL A 202 19.30 -19.34 -14.53
C VAL A 202 20.22 -19.45 -15.74
N GLY A 203 21.40 -20.03 -15.57
CA GLY A 203 22.33 -20.16 -16.69
C GLY A 203 23.71 -20.68 -16.40
N GLN A 204 23.92 -21.58 -15.40
CA GLN A 204 25.14 -22.39 -15.38
C GLN A 204 24.82 -23.84 -14.95
N ARG A 205 24.15 -24.56 -15.81
CA ARG A 205 24.28 -26.01 -15.81
C ARG A 205 25.71 -26.34 -16.32
N ARG A 206 26.62 -26.65 -15.40
CA ARG A 206 27.89 -27.23 -15.75
C ARG A 206 27.65 -28.54 -16.55
N PRO A 207 28.25 -28.72 -17.73
CA PRO A 207 28.18 -29.99 -18.44
C PRO A 207 28.87 -31.04 -17.56
N GLY A 208 28.18 -32.16 -17.33
CA GLY A 208 28.71 -33.31 -16.60
C GLY A 208 30.00 -33.78 -17.20
N THR A 209 31.03 -33.88 -16.40
CA THR A 209 32.27 -34.62 -16.68
C THR A 209 31.90 -36.06 -16.94
N ARG A 210 32.01 -36.45 -18.20
CA ARG A 210 31.91 -37.83 -18.71
C ARG A 210 33.10 -38.57 -18.13
N ALA A 211 32.86 -39.54 -17.28
CA ALA A 211 33.89 -40.48 -16.83
C ALA A 211 34.43 -41.23 -18.05
N GLU A 212 35.71 -41.04 -18.29
CA GLU A 212 36.53 -41.76 -19.25
C GLU A 212 36.68 -43.21 -18.76
N ALA A 213 36.15 -44.17 -19.51
CA ALA A 213 36.37 -45.57 -19.29
C ALA A 213 37.76 -45.90 -19.87
N ASP A 214 38.64 -46.37 -19.00
CA ASP A 214 39.95 -46.95 -19.31
C ASP A 214 39.78 -48.36 -19.90
N PRO A 215 40.37 -48.65 -21.07
CA PRO A 215 40.40 -49.99 -21.63
C PRO A 215 41.75 -50.65 -21.38
N SER A 216 41.75 -51.68 -20.57
CA SER A 216 42.79 -52.78 -20.66
C SER A 216 42.31 -54.04 -20.01
#